data_1abce2a8bf5f764dc9ee3b2f0e7eb65f
#
_entry.id   1abce2a8bf5f764dc9ee3b2f0e7eb65f
#
_cell.length_a   1.000
_cell.length_b   1.000
_cell.length_c   1.000
_cell.angle_alpha   90.00
_cell.angle_beta   90.00
_cell.angle_gamma   90.00
#
_symmetry.space_group_name_H-M   'P 1'
#
loop_
_entity.id
_entity.type
_entity.pdbx_description
1 polymer ?
#
loop_
_entity_poly.entity_id
_entity_poly.type
_entity_poly.pdbx_seq_one_letter_code
_entity_poly.pdbx_strand_id
1 'polypeptide(L)'
;MEEALLKRWRLILGGNEADGTGVSLSAEESRVDAALNALYDSDRKGGLSGSAPKVSRWLGDIREFFPQTVVQVIQKDAIKRLNLTSLLTEKEMLESVVPDVHLVATLMSLSRVIPEKNKVIAREVVRKVVDELMKKLSSPMQQAVTGALNRSSRRRNPRYNEIDWKATIEKNLRNYQPEYKTIIPEVRIGFGRKRRALKDIMLCLDQSGSMGASVVYSGIFGSVLASIPAVQTRMVVFDTSVVDLTDDLQDPVDLLFGVQLGGGTDIDRALGYCQTVITRPSDTVLVLVTDLCEGGNEREMRKKMISLVQSGVQLIVLLALNDDGAPFYDKENAQFLAELGVPAFACTPDKFPDLMAAALAKQDIGMWLSKNIQ
;
A
#
# COMPACT_ATOMS: atom_id res chain seq x y z
N MET A 1 41.96 -34.51 11.56
CA MET A 1 41.70 -33.09 11.18
C MET A 1 41.25 -32.98 9.73
N GLU A 2 41.89 -33.64 8.80
CA GLU A 2 41.55 -33.66 7.38
C GLU A 2 40.14 -34.26 7.07
N GLU A 3 39.79 -35.41 7.68
CA GLU A 3 38.53 -36.07 7.46
C GLU A 3 37.33 -35.23 7.92
N ALA A 4 37.41 -34.53 9.06
CA ALA A 4 36.37 -33.63 9.54
C ALA A 4 36.20 -32.39 8.64
N LEU A 5 37.29 -31.92 8.01
CA LEU A 5 37.28 -30.84 7.04
C LEU A 5 36.62 -31.29 5.73
N LEU A 6 36.95 -32.49 5.25
CA LEU A 6 36.35 -33.08 4.06
C LEU A 6 34.85 -33.33 4.24
N LYS A 7 34.41 -33.77 5.41
CA LYS A 7 32.98 -33.91 5.73
C LYS A 7 32.23 -32.57 5.68
N ARG A 8 32.83 -31.50 6.21
CA ARG A 8 32.24 -30.15 6.11
C ARG A 8 32.13 -29.67 4.66
N TRP A 9 33.19 -29.88 3.87
CA TRP A 9 33.15 -29.56 2.44
C TRP A 9 32.10 -30.37 1.70
N ARG A 10 31.95 -31.64 2.02
CA ARG A 10 30.93 -32.52 1.46
C ARG A 10 29.52 -31.99 1.71
N LEU A 11 29.23 -31.54 2.95
CA LEU A 11 27.94 -30.96 3.33
C LEU A 11 27.70 -29.58 2.66
N ILE A 12 28.77 -28.80 2.40
CA ILE A 12 28.65 -27.49 1.74
C ILE A 12 28.44 -27.63 0.23
N LEU A 13 29.17 -28.55 -0.40
CA LEU A 13 29.12 -28.72 -1.85
C LEU A 13 27.91 -29.51 -2.33
N GLY A 14 27.31 -30.35 -1.47
CA GLY A 14 26.15 -31.18 -1.79
C GLY A 14 26.44 -32.28 -2.83
N GLY A 15 25.47 -33.14 -3.08
CA GLY A 15 25.52 -34.13 -4.16
C GLY A 15 26.26 -35.44 -3.84
N ASN A 16 25.60 -36.58 -4.07
CA ASN A 16 26.15 -37.89 -3.77
C ASN A 16 27.24 -38.39 -4.76
N GLU A 17 27.30 -37.82 -5.96
CA GLU A 17 28.13 -38.37 -7.06
C GLU A 17 29.20 -37.38 -7.57
N ALA A 18 29.13 -36.10 -7.19
CA ALA A 18 29.94 -35.05 -7.82
C ALA A 18 31.07 -34.48 -6.95
N ASP A 19 31.14 -34.82 -5.66
CA ASP A 19 32.10 -34.21 -4.77
C ASP A 19 33.53 -34.79 -4.80
N GLY A 20 33.69 -36.01 -5.37
CA GLY A 20 34.99 -36.68 -5.51
C GLY A 20 35.75 -36.92 -4.19
N THR A 21 35.13 -36.60 -3.03
CA THR A 21 35.80 -36.71 -1.74
C THR A 21 35.83 -38.12 -1.18
N GLY A 22 34.93 -39.02 -1.64
CA GLY A 22 34.80 -40.39 -1.19
C GLY A 22 34.43 -40.55 0.31
N VAL A 23 33.97 -39.49 0.96
CA VAL A 23 33.68 -39.48 2.40
C VAL A 23 32.27 -39.99 2.63
N SER A 24 32.13 -41.03 3.50
CA SER A 24 30.83 -41.51 3.96
C SER A 24 30.30 -40.66 5.09
N LEU A 25 29.03 -40.25 4.98
CA LEU A 25 28.32 -39.50 6.01
C LEU A 25 27.68 -40.46 7.03
N SER A 26 27.66 -40.08 8.30
CA SER A 26 26.86 -40.75 9.31
C SER A 26 25.36 -40.59 9.06
N ALA A 27 24.52 -41.32 9.78
CA ALA A 27 23.07 -41.21 9.66
C ALA A 27 22.55 -39.77 9.96
N GLU A 28 23.16 -39.11 10.95
CA GLU A 28 22.85 -37.70 11.29
C GLU A 28 23.31 -36.73 10.23
N GLU A 29 24.59 -36.87 9.78
CA GLU A 29 25.14 -36.05 8.72
C GLU A 29 24.36 -36.23 7.39
N SER A 30 23.85 -37.43 7.11
CA SER A 30 22.99 -37.68 5.95
C SER A 30 21.62 -37.00 6.03
N ARG A 31 21.08 -36.83 7.25
CA ARG A 31 19.84 -36.04 7.46
C ARG A 31 20.10 -34.53 7.21
N VAL A 32 21.22 -34.02 7.70
CA VAL A 32 21.67 -32.65 7.45
C VAL A 32 21.84 -32.41 5.94
N ASP A 33 22.55 -33.33 5.25
CA ASP A 33 22.80 -33.27 3.81
C ASP A 33 21.47 -33.28 3.04
N ALA A 34 20.53 -34.16 3.40
CA ALA A 34 19.21 -34.20 2.78
C ALA A 34 18.40 -32.91 2.99
N ALA A 35 18.49 -32.30 4.17
CA ALA A 35 17.80 -31.05 4.47
C ALA A 35 18.39 -29.84 3.68
N LEU A 36 19.71 -29.79 3.53
CA LEU A 36 20.39 -28.76 2.73
C LEU A 36 20.19 -28.97 1.22
N ASN A 37 20.27 -30.21 0.75
CA ASN A 37 20.04 -30.55 -0.65
C ASN A 37 18.63 -30.21 -1.12
N ALA A 38 17.62 -30.39 -0.26
CA ALA A 38 16.24 -30.03 -0.55
C ALA A 38 16.10 -28.53 -0.83
N LEU A 39 16.96 -27.69 -0.24
CA LEU A 39 16.93 -26.24 -0.40
C LEU A 39 17.85 -25.72 -1.51
N TYR A 40 19.09 -26.24 -1.59
CA TYR A 40 20.13 -25.65 -2.41
C TYR A 40 20.38 -26.36 -3.73
N ASP A 41 20.01 -27.65 -3.85
CA ASP A 41 20.22 -28.46 -5.06
C ASP A 41 18.95 -28.67 -5.92
N SER A 42 17.81 -28.14 -5.47
CA SER A 42 16.56 -28.22 -6.24
C SER A 42 16.66 -27.58 -7.64
N ASP A 43 17.52 -26.56 -7.80
CA ASP A 43 17.71 -25.84 -9.07
C ASP A 43 18.62 -26.57 -10.07
N ARG A 44 19.39 -27.59 -9.64
CA ARG A 44 20.34 -28.30 -10.51
C ARG A 44 19.73 -29.46 -11.32
N LYS A 45 18.58 -29.94 -10.93
CA LYS A 45 17.87 -31.01 -11.65
C LYS A 45 16.68 -30.45 -12.41
N GLY A 46 16.91 -29.97 -13.63
CA GLY A 46 15.87 -29.71 -14.62
C GLY A 46 15.12 -31.00 -14.96
N GLY A 47 14.10 -31.34 -14.16
CA GLY A 47 13.26 -32.52 -14.37
C GLY A 47 12.07 -32.45 -13.41
N LEU A 48 10.92 -32.98 -13.85
CA LEU A 48 9.65 -33.06 -13.13
C LEU A 48 9.83 -33.35 -11.63
N SER A 49 9.76 -32.30 -10.87
CA SER A 49 9.46 -32.17 -9.42
C SER A 49 9.85 -33.33 -8.50
N GLY A 50 10.92 -33.14 -7.76
CA GLY A 50 10.96 -33.67 -6.40
C GLY A 50 9.84 -32.98 -5.59
N SER A 51 8.95 -33.75 -5.01
CA SER A 51 7.93 -33.23 -4.09
C SER A 51 8.58 -32.36 -3.03
N ALA A 52 8.09 -31.13 -2.83
CA ALA A 52 8.55 -30.23 -1.77
C ALA A 52 8.59 -31.03 -0.44
N PRO A 53 9.69 -30.97 0.33
CA PRO A 53 9.79 -31.70 1.58
C PRO A 53 8.59 -31.34 2.45
N LYS A 54 8.06 -32.30 3.18
CA LYS A 54 7.01 -31.99 4.18
C LYS A 54 7.60 -30.97 5.11
N VAL A 55 7.17 -29.72 5.00
CA VAL A 55 7.75 -28.52 5.64
C VAL A 55 7.97 -28.76 7.15
N SER A 56 7.02 -29.41 7.82
CA SER A 56 7.11 -29.71 9.25
C SER A 56 8.27 -30.65 9.62
N ARG A 57 8.57 -31.66 8.79
CA ARG A 57 9.67 -32.59 9.04
C ARG A 57 11.01 -31.93 8.75
N TRP A 58 11.11 -31.21 7.63
CA TRP A 58 12.30 -30.46 7.24
C TRP A 58 12.68 -29.38 8.29
N LEU A 59 11.69 -28.65 8.80
CA LEU A 59 11.90 -27.70 9.91
C LEU A 59 12.37 -28.39 11.19
N GLY A 60 11.83 -29.55 11.51
CA GLY A 60 12.26 -30.37 12.66
C GLY A 60 13.74 -30.72 12.55
N ASP A 61 14.17 -31.23 11.39
CA ASP A 61 15.58 -31.60 11.15
C ASP A 61 16.50 -30.38 11.25
N ILE A 62 16.14 -29.23 10.65
CA ILE A 62 16.96 -28.02 10.72
C ILE A 62 17.09 -27.50 12.15
N ARG A 63 16.01 -27.49 12.93
CA ARG A 63 16.02 -27.04 14.33
C ARG A 63 16.85 -27.95 15.25
N GLU A 64 16.93 -29.24 14.92
CA GLU A 64 17.71 -30.21 15.66
C GLU A 64 19.22 -30.04 15.45
N PHE A 65 19.62 -29.73 14.20
CA PHE A 65 21.04 -29.74 13.83
C PHE A 65 21.73 -28.37 13.78
N PHE A 66 20.97 -27.27 13.68
CA PHE A 66 21.55 -25.94 13.50
C PHE A 66 21.18 -24.97 14.63
N PRO A 67 22.13 -24.06 14.99
CA PRO A 67 21.81 -22.95 15.89
C PRO A 67 20.70 -22.05 15.34
N GLN A 68 19.93 -21.42 16.20
CA GLN A 68 18.76 -20.60 15.86
C GLN A 68 19.06 -19.53 14.79
N THR A 69 20.24 -18.89 14.85
CA THR A 69 20.65 -17.90 13.86
C THR A 69 20.81 -18.47 12.45
N VAL A 70 21.33 -19.70 12.36
CA VAL A 70 21.48 -20.40 11.07
C VAL A 70 20.11 -20.89 10.56
N VAL A 71 19.25 -21.37 11.45
CA VAL A 71 17.86 -21.75 11.11
C VAL A 71 17.13 -20.59 10.48
N GLN A 72 17.26 -19.37 10.99
CA GLN A 72 16.64 -18.16 10.42
C GLN A 72 17.14 -17.86 9.01
N VAL A 73 18.43 -18.02 8.74
CA VAL A 73 18.99 -17.80 7.40
C VAL A 73 18.46 -18.86 6.43
N ILE A 74 18.49 -20.13 6.83
CA ILE A 74 17.97 -21.25 6.02
C ILE A 74 16.49 -21.08 5.70
N GLN A 75 15.69 -20.62 6.66
CA GLN A 75 14.27 -20.35 6.48
C GLN A 75 14.04 -19.18 5.50
N LYS A 76 14.82 -18.08 5.58
CA LYS A 76 14.76 -16.97 4.61
C LYS A 76 15.10 -17.43 3.20
N ASP A 77 16.13 -18.27 3.06
CA ASP A 77 16.52 -18.84 1.76
C ASP A 77 15.44 -19.77 1.22
N ALA A 78 14.79 -20.56 2.08
CA ALA A 78 13.69 -21.44 1.70
C ALA A 78 12.47 -20.66 1.17
N ILE A 79 12.14 -19.53 1.80
CA ILE A 79 11.07 -18.65 1.32
C ILE A 79 11.42 -18.10 -0.07
N LYS A 80 12.67 -17.60 -0.25
CA LYS A 80 13.10 -17.01 -1.52
C LYS A 80 13.25 -18.02 -2.66
N ARG A 81 13.80 -19.20 -2.40
CA ARG A 81 14.13 -20.19 -3.44
C ARG A 81 13.02 -21.18 -3.73
N LEU A 82 12.31 -21.64 -2.70
CA LEU A 82 11.26 -22.64 -2.83
C LEU A 82 9.85 -22.07 -2.71
N ASN A 83 9.75 -20.73 -2.58
CA ASN A 83 8.47 -20.00 -2.38
C ASN A 83 7.62 -20.60 -1.23
N LEU A 84 8.29 -21.11 -0.18
CA LEU A 84 7.65 -21.72 0.99
C LEU A 84 7.08 -20.63 1.92
N THR A 85 6.15 -19.83 1.41
CA THR A 85 5.49 -18.76 2.18
C THR A 85 4.79 -19.26 3.44
N SER A 86 4.41 -20.54 3.48
CA SER A 86 3.86 -21.18 4.67
C SER A 86 4.80 -21.15 5.89
N LEU A 87 6.12 -21.00 5.69
CA LEU A 87 7.08 -20.81 6.77
C LEU A 87 6.88 -19.51 7.54
N LEU A 88 6.32 -18.49 6.90
CA LEU A 88 5.98 -17.22 7.57
C LEU A 88 4.90 -17.37 8.64
N THR A 89 4.18 -18.50 8.64
CA THR A 89 3.18 -18.78 9.68
C THR A 89 3.79 -19.39 10.96
N GLU A 90 5.07 -19.73 10.93
CA GLU A 90 5.77 -20.30 12.09
C GLU A 90 6.23 -19.19 13.05
N LYS A 91 6.11 -19.48 14.36
CA LYS A 91 6.36 -18.49 15.42
C LYS A 91 7.78 -17.91 15.35
N GLU A 92 8.79 -18.75 15.16
CA GLU A 92 10.19 -18.33 15.13
C GLU A 92 10.49 -17.41 13.95
N MET A 93 9.83 -17.63 12.82
CA MET A 93 9.94 -16.75 11.66
C MET A 93 9.30 -15.41 11.93
N LEU A 94 8.07 -15.39 12.45
CA LEU A 94 7.37 -14.16 12.80
C LEU A 94 8.16 -13.30 13.80
N GLU A 95 8.89 -13.93 14.75
CA GLU A 95 9.72 -13.23 15.73
C GLU A 95 11.06 -12.75 15.17
N SER A 96 11.55 -13.33 14.09
CA SER A 96 12.90 -13.10 13.54
C SER A 96 12.96 -12.24 12.29
N VAL A 97 11.83 -12.07 11.59
CA VAL A 97 11.77 -11.30 10.36
C VAL A 97 11.78 -9.80 10.68
N VAL A 98 12.53 -9.03 9.89
CA VAL A 98 12.44 -7.56 9.93
C VAL A 98 11.06 -7.17 9.40
N PRO A 99 10.24 -6.51 10.21
CA PRO A 99 8.90 -6.13 9.80
C PRO A 99 8.97 -5.08 8.68
N ASP A 100 8.37 -5.37 7.54
CA ASP A 100 8.21 -4.44 6.42
C ASP A 100 6.81 -4.57 5.78
N VAL A 101 6.50 -3.69 4.84
CA VAL A 101 5.18 -3.64 4.18
C VAL A 101 4.93 -4.89 3.34
N HIS A 102 5.95 -5.45 2.70
CA HIS A 102 5.82 -6.67 1.90
C HIS A 102 5.51 -7.89 2.76
N LEU A 103 6.13 -7.95 3.95
CA LEU A 103 5.79 -8.98 4.93
C LEU A 103 4.33 -8.86 5.38
N VAL A 104 3.85 -7.64 5.66
CA VAL A 104 2.44 -7.41 6.00
C VAL A 104 1.52 -7.89 4.89
N ALA A 105 1.77 -7.51 3.64
CA ALA A 105 1.00 -7.97 2.48
C ALA A 105 0.99 -9.50 2.37
N THR A 106 2.14 -10.13 2.58
CA THR A 106 2.25 -11.60 2.56
C THR A 106 1.46 -12.24 3.71
N LEU A 107 1.53 -11.70 4.94
CA LEU A 107 0.75 -12.19 6.07
C LEU A 107 -0.76 -12.01 5.86
N MET A 108 -1.20 -10.93 5.22
CA MET A 108 -2.59 -10.74 4.82
C MET A 108 -3.05 -11.83 3.84
N SER A 109 -2.26 -12.14 2.81
CA SER A 109 -2.58 -13.20 1.84
C SER A 109 -2.66 -14.58 2.51
N LEU A 110 -1.89 -14.82 3.56
CA LEU A 110 -1.84 -16.06 4.32
C LEU A 110 -2.81 -16.09 5.51
N SER A 111 -3.56 -15.03 5.76
CA SER A 111 -4.40 -14.86 6.97
C SER A 111 -5.34 -16.04 7.26
N ARG A 112 -5.86 -16.70 6.20
CA ARG A 112 -6.71 -17.89 6.31
C ARG A 112 -5.96 -19.18 6.68
N VAL A 113 -4.67 -19.24 6.37
CA VAL A 113 -3.83 -20.43 6.54
C VAL A 113 -3.05 -20.37 7.86
N ILE A 114 -2.89 -19.16 8.43
CA ILE A 114 -2.22 -18.97 9.72
C ILE A 114 -2.98 -19.72 10.83
N PRO A 115 -2.31 -20.63 11.57
CA PRO A 115 -2.91 -21.29 12.72
C PRO A 115 -3.38 -20.27 13.77
N GLU A 116 -4.53 -20.52 14.43
CA GLU A 116 -5.09 -19.60 15.43
C GLU A 116 -4.09 -19.20 16.51
N LYS A 117 -3.27 -20.15 16.97
CA LYS A 117 -2.20 -19.92 17.98
C LYS A 117 -1.15 -18.90 17.53
N ASN A 118 -0.93 -18.73 16.21
CA ASN A 118 0.09 -17.85 15.65
C ASN A 118 -0.52 -16.52 15.14
N LYS A 119 -1.85 -16.42 15.04
CA LYS A 119 -2.53 -15.18 14.61
C LYS A 119 -2.22 -13.99 15.51
N VAL A 120 -2.11 -14.22 16.82
CA VAL A 120 -1.77 -13.16 17.77
C VAL A 120 -0.39 -12.60 17.47
N ILE A 121 0.60 -13.46 17.21
CA ILE A 121 1.97 -13.04 16.89
C ILE A 121 2.01 -12.34 15.54
N ALA A 122 1.30 -12.87 14.54
CA ALA A 122 1.19 -12.21 13.23
C ALA A 122 0.59 -10.80 13.36
N ARG A 123 -0.47 -10.63 14.17
CA ARG A 123 -1.05 -9.33 14.46
C ARG A 123 -0.08 -8.37 15.17
N GLU A 124 0.74 -8.87 16.09
CA GLU A 124 1.77 -8.06 16.76
C GLU A 124 2.85 -7.59 15.78
N VAL A 125 3.28 -8.45 14.85
CA VAL A 125 4.24 -8.07 13.79
C VAL A 125 3.64 -7.00 12.88
N VAL A 126 2.40 -7.20 12.41
CA VAL A 126 1.70 -6.20 11.60
C VAL A 126 1.53 -4.89 12.37
N ARG A 127 1.16 -4.95 13.65
CA ARG A 127 1.01 -3.75 14.48
C ARG A 127 2.28 -2.93 14.59
N LYS A 128 3.45 -3.56 14.72
CA LYS A 128 4.74 -2.85 14.74
C LYS A 128 4.97 -2.04 13.45
N VAL A 129 4.71 -2.64 12.28
CA VAL A 129 4.84 -1.95 10.98
C VAL A 129 3.83 -0.81 10.88
N VAL A 130 2.57 -1.09 11.23
CA VAL A 130 1.49 -0.10 11.19
C VAL A 130 1.81 1.09 12.09
N ASP A 131 2.22 0.85 13.35
CA ASP A 131 2.54 1.93 14.30
C ASP A 131 3.71 2.79 13.82
N GLU A 132 4.74 2.19 13.23
CA GLU A 132 5.88 2.91 12.65
C GLU A 132 5.44 3.79 11.48
N LEU A 133 4.66 3.23 10.55
CA LEU A 133 4.14 3.97 9.40
C LEU A 133 3.14 5.04 9.81
N MET A 134 2.23 4.76 10.74
CA MET A 134 1.30 5.74 11.31
C MET A 134 2.06 6.92 11.91
N LYS A 135 3.10 6.66 12.70
CA LYS A 135 3.96 7.71 13.28
C LYS A 135 4.64 8.55 12.21
N LYS A 136 5.12 7.92 11.14
CA LYS A 136 5.83 8.59 10.03
C LYS A 136 4.86 9.42 9.16
N LEU A 137 3.67 8.89 8.86
CA LEU A 137 2.77 9.44 7.84
C LEU A 137 1.67 10.35 8.39
N SER A 138 1.29 10.23 9.67
CA SER A 138 0.17 10.99 10.24
C SER A 138 0.41 12.51 10.26
N SER A 139 1.58 12.97 10.70
CA SER A 139 1.87 14.41 10.78
C SER A 139 1.90 15.09 9.40
N PRO A 140 2.61 14.59 8.39
CA PRO A 140 2.56 15.14 7.03
C PRO A 140 1.13 15.18 6.47
N MET A 141 0.36 14.10 6.63
CA MET A 141 -1.01 14.03 6.13
C MET A 141 -1.92 15.05 6.80
N GLN A 142 -1.90 15.15 8.14
CA GLN A 142 -2.72 16.13 8.87
C GLN A 142 -2.38 17.57 8.47
N GLN A 143 -1.10 17.90 8.33
CA GLN A 143 -0.66 19.23 7.91
C GLN A 143 -1.09 19.53 6.47
N ALA A 144 -0.91 18.61 5.54
CA ALA A 144 -1.27 18.74 4.14
C ALA A 144 -2.78 18.96 3.98
N VAL A 145 -3.60 18.08 4.56
CA VAL A 145 -5.07 18.16 4.50
C VAL A 145 -5.60 19.42 5.17
N THR A 146 -5.17 19.73 6.39
CA THR A 146 -5.63 20.91 7.12
C THR A 146 -5.21 22.20 6.41
N GLY A 147 -3.99 22.24 5.88
CA GLY A 147 -3.49 23.37 5.10
C GLY A 147 -4.28 23.61 3.82
N ALA A 148 -4.61 22.52 3.08
CA ALA A 148 -5.42 22.60 1.86
C ALA A 148 -6.83 23.11 2.12
N LEU A 149 -7.50 22.60 3.15
CA LEU A 149 -8.85 23.01 3.53
C LEU A 149 -8.91 24.46 4.00
N ASN A 150 -7.88 24.94 4.68
CA ASN A 150 -7.80 26.34 5.08
C ASN A 150 -7.60 27.28 3.87
N ARG A 151 -6.82 26.89 2.86
CA ARG A 151 -6.58 27.68 1.64
C ARG A 151 -7.81 27.75 0.74
N SER A 152 -8.65 26.71 0.71
CA SER A 152 -9.86 26.66 -0.15
C SER A 152 -10.96 27.59 0.30
N SER A 153 -10.91 28.15 1.51
CA SER A 153 -11.92 29.04 2.10
C SER A 153 -11.62 30.52 1.95
N ARG A 154 -11.18 30.98 0.77
CA ARG A 154 -10.97 32.41 0.50
C ARG A 154 -12.30 33.16 0.48
N ARG A 155 -12.41 34.24 1.29
CA ARG A 155 -13.59 35.12 1.39
C ARG A 155 -13.27 36.48 0.78
N ARG A 156 -14.20 37.02 -0.03
CA ARG A 156 -14.04 38.35 -0.64
C ARG A 156 -14.28 39.53 0.35
N ASN A 157 -14.93 39.27 1.48
CA ASN A 157 -15.12 40.27 2.56
C ASN A 157 -14.78 39.62 3.91
N PRO A 158 -13.49 39.45 4.23
CA PRO A 158 -13.04 38.90 5.51
C PRO A 158 -13.22 39.91 6.62
N ARG A 159 -13.36 39.46 7.90
CA ARG A 159 -13.21 40.31 9.06
C ARG A 159 -11.76 40.74 9.19
N TYR A 160 -11.49 41.83 9.91
CA TYR A 160 -10.14 42.43 10.02
C TYR A 160 -9.05 41.42 10.43
N ASN A 161 -9.36 40.51 11.37
CA ASN A 161 -8.48 39.45 11.86
C ASN A 161 -8.39 38.22 10.92
N GLU A 162 -9.16 38.22 9.86
CA GLU A 162 -9.21 37.14 8.88
C GLU A 162 -8.53 37.57 7.54
N ILE A 163 -8.02 38.82 7.45
CA ILE A 163 -7.42 39.35 6.23
C ILE A 163 -6.05 38.70 5.97
N ASP A 164 -5.88 38.16 4.77
CA ASP A 164 -4.57 37.84 4.21
C ASP A 164 -3.96 39.13 3.67
N TRP A 165 -3.18 39.81 4.51
CA TRP A 165 -2.57 41.08 4.17
C TRP A 165 -1.62 40.97 2.98
N LYS A 166 -0.88 39.86 2.85
CA LYS A 166 0.03 39.67 1.73
C LYS A 166 -0.73 39.61 0.40
N ALA A 167 -1.71 38.73 0.28
CA ALA A 167 -2.53 38.60 -0.93
C ALA A 167 -3.38 39.87 -1.18
N THR A 168 -3.84 40.55 -0.13
CA THR A 168 -4.57 41.82 -0.24
C THR A 168 -3.67 42.92 -0.80
N ILE A 169 -2.46 43.07 -0.29
CA ILE A 169 -1.48 44.07 -0.80
C ILE A 169 -1.12 43.77 -2.25
N GLU A 170 -0.75 42.53 -2.57
CA GLU A 170 -0.39 42.14 -3.94
C GLU A 170 -1.51 42.44 -4.96
N LYS A 171 -2.77 42.19 -4.57
CA LYS A 171 -3.93 42.43 -5.43
C LYS A 171 -4.27 43.92 -5.61
N ASN A 172 -3.86 44.77 -4.67
CA ASN A 172 -4.17 46.21 -4.66
C ASN A 172 -2.93 47.11 -4.83
N LEU A 173 -1.81 46.59 -5.34
CA LEU A 173 -0.58 47.35 -5.54
C LEU A 173 -0.82 48.63 -6.41
N ARG A 174 -1.74 48.55 -7.36
CA ARG A 174 -2.15 49.71 -8.20
C ARG A 174 -2.77 50.86 -7.39
N ASN A 175 -3.27 50.58 -6.18
CA ASN A 175 -3.91 51.57 -5.31
C ASN A 175 -2.93 52.07 -4.22
N TYR A 176 -1.61 51.95 -4.46
CA TYR A 176 -0.61 52.48 -3.55
C TYR A 176 -0.62 54.01 -3.60
N GLN A 177 -0.69 54.62 -2.41
CA GLN A 177 -0.64 56.07 -2.30
C GLN A 177 0.71 56.51 -1.69
N PRO A 178 1.58 57.11 -2.51
CA PRO A 178 2.93 57.48 -2.10
C PRO A 178 2.95 58.51 -0.93
N GLU A 179 1.99 59.41 -0.90
CA GLU A 179 1.89 60.47 0.11
C GLU A 179 1.68 59.89 1.54
N TYR A 180 0.86 58.82 1.62
CA TYR A 180 0.54 58.16 2.89
C TYR A 180 1.34 56.87 3.11
N LYS A 181 2.20 56.53 2.20
CA LYS A 181 2.98 55.26 2.22
C LYS A 181 2.12 54.03 2.53
N THR A 182 0.89 53.99 2.04
CA THR A 182 -0.08 52.95 2.31
C THR A 182 -0.83 52.51 1.06
N ILE A 183 -1.50 51.34 1.18
CA ILE A 183 -2.39 50.83 0.13
C ILE A 183 -3.82 50.85 0.66
N ILE A 184 -4.72 51.48 -0.05
CA ILE A 184 -6.16 51.48 0.22
C ILE A 184 -6.77 50.28 -0.52
N PRO A 185 -7.11 49.18 0.13
CA PRO A 185 -7.58 47.98 -0.55
C PRO A 185 -9.03 48.15 -1.03
N GLU A 186 -9.28 48.11 -2.32
CA GLU A 186 -10.61 47.93 -2.92
C GLU A 186 -11.14 46.49 -2.66
N VAL A 187 -10.27 45.51 -2.79
CA VAL A 187 -10.61 44.10 -2.60
C VAL A 187 -9.81 43.54 -1.41
N ARG A 188 -10.50 43.17 -0.36
CA ARG A 188 -9.88 42.49 0.78
C ARG A 188 -9.96 40.98 0.57
N ILE A 189 -8.82 40.32 0.60
CA ILE A 189 -8.71 38.86 0.50
C ILE A 189 -8.43 38.34 1.90
N GLY A 190 -9.16 37.33 2.33
CA GLY A 190 -8.92 36.71 3.63
C GLY A 190 -9.52 35.33 3.74
N PHE A 191 -9.22 34.71 4.84
CA PHE A 191 -9.67 33.36 5.16
C PHE A 191 -11.02 33.44 5.87
N GLY A 192 -12.07 32.89 5.28
CA GLY A 192 -13.37 32.84 5.92
C GLY A 192 -13.50 31.60 6.78
N ARG A 193 -14.01 31.73 8.01
CA ARG A 193 -14.62 30.58 8.70
C ARG A 193 -15.93 30.22 8.00
N LYS A 194 -15.87 29.61 6.81
CA LYS A 194 -17.01 28.81 6.36
C LYS A 194 -17.24 27.73 7.41
N ARG A 195 -18.49 27.50 7.84
CA ARG A 195 -18.86 26.19 8.41
C ARG A 195 -18.20 25.18 7.51
N ARG A 196 -17.21 24.43 8.04
CA ARG A 196 -16.42 23.47 7.26
C ARG A 196 -17.44 22.51 6.64
N ALA A 197 -17.73 22.69 5.37
CA ALA A 197 -18.36 21.62 4.63
C ALA A 197 -17.34 20.50 4.66
N LEU A 198 -17.68 19.41 5.35
CA LEU A 198 -16.85 18.22 5.39
C LEU A 198 -16.61 17.82 3.94
N LYS A 199 -15.35 17.59 3.60
CA LYS A 199 -14.99 16.98 2.32
C LYS A 199 -15.08 15.48 2.46
N ASP A 200 -15.64 14.82 1.47
CA ASP A 200 -15.72 13.37 1.43
C ASP A 200 -14.51 12.83 0.69
N ILE A 201 -13.81 11.91 1.31
CA ILE A 201 -12.73 11.14 0.70
C ILE A 201 -13.18 9.69 0.66
N MET A 202 -13.20 9.12 -0.53
CA MET A 202 -13.52 7.71 -0.73
C MET A 202 -12.30 7.00 -1.30
N LEU A 203 -11.78 6.04 -0.58
CA LEU A 203 -10.72 5.15 -1.02
C LEU A 203 -11.38 3.87 -1.54
N CYS A 204 -11.15 3.54 -2.81
CA CYS A 204 -11.64 2.33 -3.46
C CYS A 204 -10.45 1.49 -3.90
N LEU A 205 -10.25 0.33 -3.28
CA LEU A 205 -9.01 -0.43 -3.36
C LEU A 205 -9.22 -1.80 -3.96
N ASP A 206 -8.43 -2.09 -4.96
CA ASP A 206 -8.31 -3.41 -5.56
C ASP A 206 -7.51 -4.35 -4.65
N GLN A 207 -8.09 -5.51 -4.32
CA GLN A 207 -7.46 -6.54 -3.49
C GLN A 207 -6.70 -7.60 -4.30
N SER A 208 -6.51 -7.40 -5.61
CA SER A 208 -5.73 -8.34 -6.43
C SER A 208 -4.33 -8.54 -5.86
N GLY A 209 -3.75 -9.72 -6.14
CA GLY A 209 -2.46 -10.10 -5.54
C GLY A 209 -1.31 -9.14 -5.86
N SER A 210 -1.34 -8.47 -7.03
CA SER A 210 -0.38 -7.45 -7.45
C SER A 210 -0.45 -6.16 -6.60
N MET A 211 -1.57 -5.91 -5.92
CA MET A 211 -1.84 -4.67 -5.18
C MET A 211 -1.53 -4.74 -3.69
N GLY A 212 -0.95 -5.85 -3.19
CA GLY A 212 -0.79 -6.10 -1.76
C GLY A 212 -0.13 -4.97 -0.96
N ALA A 213 1.03 -4.44 -1.41
CA ALA A 213 1.69 -3.31 -0.76
C ALA A 213 0.83 -2.03 -0.81
N SER A 214 0.16 -1.77 -1.94
CA SER A 214 -0.73 -0.63 -2.12
C SER A 214 -1.92 -0.68 -1.16
N VAL A 215 -2.47 -1.86 -0.91
CA VAL A 215 -3.56 -2.07 0.06
C VAL A 215 -3.10 -1.74 1.48
N VAL A 216 -1.90 -2.17 1.87
CA VAL A 216 -1.34 -1.86 3.21
C VAL A 216 -1.20 -0.35 3.41
N TYR A 217 -0.55 0.35 2.49
CA TYR A 217 -0.41 1.81 2.57
C TYR A 217 -1.75 2.53 2.55
N SER A 218 -2.67 2.11 1.66
CA SER A 218 -4.01 2.71 1.58
C SER A 218 -4.82 2.53 2.86
N GLY A 219 -4.72 1.36 3.50
CA GLY A 219 -5.36 1.10 4.80
C GLY A 219 -4.86 2.04 5.90
N ILE A 220 -3.53 2.22 5.96
CA ILE A 220 -2.90 3.14 6.91
C ILE A 220 -3.33 4.59 6.63
N PHE A 221 -3.27 5.04 5.38
CA PHE A 221 -3.73 6.38 5.00
C PHE A 221 -5.22 6.59 5.25
N GLY A 222 -6.06 5.58 5.00
CA GLY A 222 -7.47 5.61 5.32
C GLY A 222 -7.72 5.87 6.79
N SER A 223 -7.02 5.15 7.68
CA SER A 223 -7.11 5.35 9.13
C SER A 223 -6.59 6.72 9.57
N VAL A 224 -5.48 7.20 8.99
CA VAL A 224 -4.98 8.56 9.26
C VAL A 224 -6.00 9.60 8.80
N LEU A 225 -6.55 9.50 7.60
CA LEU A 225 -7.56 10.43 7.08
C LEU A 225 -8.84 10.42 7.93
N ALA A 226 -9.28 9.24 8.39
CA ALA A 226 -10.45 9.10 9.27
C ALA A 226 -10.25 9.79 10.62
N SER A 227 -9.01 9.91 11.09
CA SER A 227 -8.69 10.65 12.32
C SER A 227 -8.79 12.18 12.19
N ILE A 228 -8.92 12.72 10.98
CA ILE A 228 -8.97 14.16 10.70
C ILE A 228 -10.42 14.64 10.73
N PRO A 229 -10.86 15.45 11.72
CA PRO A 229 -12.27 15.85 11.87
C PRO A 229 -12.82 16.70 10.71
N ALA A 230 -11.95 17.18 9.82
CA ALA A 230 -12.32 18.08 8.74
C ALA A 230 -12.71 17.35 7.44
N VAL A 231 -12.54 16.04 7.39
CA VAL A 231 -12.89 15.16 6.26
C VAL A 231 -13.75 14.00 6.75
N GLN A 232 -14.58 13.48 5.87
CA GLN A 232 -15.30 12.22 6.09
C GLN A 232 -14.67 11.18 5.17
N THR A 233 -14.01 10.19 5.77
CA THR A 233 -13.31 9.15 5.01
C THR A 233 -14.16 7.90 4.95
N ARG A 234 -14.26 7.31 3.75
CA ARG A 234 -14.84 6.01 3.49
C ARG A 234 -13.81 5.11 2.82
N MET A 235 -13.86 3.84 3.11
CA MET A 235 -12.97 2.86 2.52
C MET A 235 -13.74 1.65 2.02
N VAL A 236 -13.57 1.38 0.75
CA VAL A 236 -14.20 0.26 0.05
C VAL A 236 -13.08 -0.56 -0.57
N VAL A 237 -13.12 -1.86 -0.36
CA VAL A 237 -12.20 -2.81 -0.99
C VAL A 237 -12.98 -3.72 -1.91
N PHE A 238 -12.37 -4.16 -3.00
CA PHE A 238 -13.05 -5.01 -3.96
C PHE A 238 -12.13 -6.06 -4.60
N ASP A 239 -12.74 -7.18 -4.93
CA ASP A 239 -12.27 -8.22 -5.84
C ASP A 239 -13.39 -8.52 -6.84
N THR A 240 -13.98 -9.69 -6.87
CA THR A 240 -15.25 -10.01 -7.52
C THR A 240 -16.46 -9.61 -6.66
N SER A 241 -16.24 -9.23 -5.43
CA SER A 241 -17.20 -8.71 -4.45
C SER A 241 -16.74 -7.36 -3.92
N VAL A 242 -17.65 -6.60 -3.34
CA VAL A 242 -17.36 -5.28 -2.76
C VAL A 242 -17.63 -5.33 -1.27
N VAL A 243 -16.66 -4.87 -0.49
CA VAL A 243 -16.75 -4.80 0.97
C VAL A 243 -16.49 -3.35 1.42
N ASP A 244 -17.41 -2.80 2.21
CA ASP A 244 -17.24 -1.49 2.84
C ASP A 244 -16.57 -1.67 4.21
N LEU A 245 -15.37 -1.13 4.38
CA LEU A 245 -14.56 -1.20 5.59
C LEU A 245 -14.51 0.15 6.32
N THR A 246 -15.47 1.03 6.06
CA THR A 246 -15.51 2.37 6.65
C THR A 246 -15.54 2.33 8.18
N ASP A 247 -16.27 1.39 8.75
CA ASP A 247 -16.40 1.25 10.22
C ASP A 247 -15.12 0.70 10.86
N ASP A 248 -14.28 -0.02 10.10
CA ASP A 248 -13.04 -0.62 10.56
C ASP A 248 -11.84 0.34 10.52
N LEU A 249 -12.00 1.55 9.97
CA LEU A 249 -10.93 2.55 9.84
C LEU A 249 -10.30 2.99 11.16
N GLN A 250 -10.93 2.69 12.30
CA GLN A 250 -10.41 3.06 13.62
C GLN A 250 -9.24 2.18 14.07
N ASP A 251 -9.21 0.91 13.69
CA ASP A 251 -8.08 0.01 13.95
C ASP A 251 -7.48 -0.49 12.62
N PRO A 252 -6.36 0.10 12.17
CA PRO A 252 -5.75 -0.27 10.90
C PRO A 252 -5.24 -1.72 10.87
N VAL A 253 -4.99 -2.35 12.02
CA VAL A 253 -4.59 -3.76 12.07
C VAL A 253 -5.80 -4.67 11.79
N ASP A 254 -6.94 -4.39 12.42
CA ASP A 254 -8.17 -5.14 12.18
C ASP A 254 -8.65 -4.94 10.74
N LEU A 255 -8.58 -3.71 10.23
CA LEU A 255 -8.86 -3.39 8.83
C LEU A 255 -8.01 -4.25 7.88
N LEU A 256 -6.68 -4.30 8.06
CA LEU A 256 -5.79 -5.07 7.20
C LEU A 256 -6.05 -6.58 7.26
N PHE A 257 -6.38 -7.12 8.43
CA PHE A 257 -6.79 -8.53 8.56
C PHE A 257 -8.20 -8.81 8.03
N GLY A 258 -9.05 -7.80 7.90
CA GLY A 258 -10.36 -7.88 7.25
C GLY A 258 -10.26 -7.94 5.72
N VAL A 259 -9.20 -7.37 5.14
CA VAL A 259 -8.92 -7.44 3.70
C VAL A 259 -8.45 -8.83 3.31
N GLN A 260 -8.96 -9.36 2.20
CA GLN A 260 -8.58 -10.64 1.64
C GLN A 260 -7.85 -10.41 0.33
N LEU A 261 -6.52 -10.59 0.32
CA LEU A 261 -5.76 -10.48 -0.92
C LEU A 261 -5.97 -11.71 -1.81
N GLY A 262 -6.28 -11.48 -3.08
CA GLY A 262 -6.47 -12.48 -4.12
C GLY A 262 -7.90 -12.55 -4.62
N GLY A 263 -8.09 -13.10 -5.80
CA GLY A 263 -9.37 -13.19 -6.51
C GLY A 263 -9.31 -12.51 -7.88
N GLY A 264 -10.43 -12.44 -8.58
CA GLY A 264 -10.59 -11.63 -9.79
C GLY A 264 -10.86 -10.17 -9.44
N THR A 265 -10.92 -9.32 -10.46
CA THR A 265 -11.11 -7.87 -10.31
C THR A 265 -12.38 -7.45 -11.03
N ASP A 266 -13.33 -6.81 -10.33
CA ASP A 266 -14.58 -6.26 -10.88
C ASP A 266 -14.70 -4.78 -10.49
N ILE A 267 -13.97 -3.93 -11.23
CA ILE A 267 -13.95 -2.47 -11.03
C ILE A 267 -15.32 -1.89 -11.32
N ASP A 268 -16.04 -2.42 -12.32
CA ASP A 268 -17.38 -1.98 -12.67
C ASP A 268 -18.32 -2.04 -11.48
N ARG A 269 -18.34 -3.16 -10.79
CA ARG A 269 -19.15 -3.36 -9.59
C ARG A 269 -18.75 -2.43 -8.44
N ALA A 270 -17.44 -2.26 -8.23
CA ALA A 270 -16.92 -1.36 -7.19
C ALA A 270 -17.34 0.09 -7.43
N LEU A 271 -17.19 0.58 -8.67
CA LEU A 271 -17.62 1.93 -9.04
C LEU A 271 -19.14 2.09 -8.91
N GLY A 272 -19.92 1.06 -9.26
CA GLY A 272 -21.36 1.04 -9.05
C GLY A 272 -21.73 1.23 -7.58
N TYR A 273 -21.06 0.51 -6.67
CA TYR A 273 -21.24 0.70 -5.23
C TYR A 273 -20.85 2.12 -4.80
N CYS A 274 -19.70 2.62 -5.22
CA CYS A 274 -19.27 3.98 -4.92
C CYS A 274 -20.30 5.03 -5.33
N GLN A 275 -20.94 4.88 -6.50
CA GLN A 275 -22.00 5.77 -6.96
C GLN A 275 -23.21 5.79 -6.02
N THR A 276 -23.60 4.65 -5.44
CA THR A 276 -24.73 4.58 -4.50
C THR A 276 -24.46 5.28 -3.18
N VAL A 277 -23.20 5.32 -2.75
CA VAL A 277 -22.79 5.85 -1.44
C VAL A 277 -22.41 7.33 -1.50
N ILE A 278 -21.98 7.84 -2.67
CA ILE A 278 -21.63 9.24 -2.86
C ILE A 278 -22.87 10.12 -2.82
N THR A 279 -23.00 10.94 -1.77
CA THR A 279 -24.13 11.85 -1.57
C THR A 279 -23.84 13.28 -2.01
N ARG A 280 -22.56 13.69 -2.06
CA ARG A 280 -22.10 15.04 -2.39
C ARG A 280 -21.01 15.01 -3.47
N PRO A 281 -21.35 14.72 -4.74
CA PRO A 281 -20.37 14.49 -5.80
C PRO A 281 -19.32 15.62 -5.92
N SER A 282 -19.74 16.89 -5.92
CA SER A 282 -18.84 18.04 -6.07
C SER A 282 -17.87 18.28 -4.90
N ASP A 283 -18.12 17.66 -3.75
CA ASP A 283 -17.28 17.72 -2.56
C ASP A 283 -16.58 16.40 -2.25
N THR A 284 -16.70 15.41 -3.14
CA THR A 284 -16.11 14.09 -3.00
C THR A 284 -14.84 13.96 -3.85
N VAL A 285 -13.78 13.45 -3.22
CA VAL A 285 -12.57 12.94 -3.87
C VAL A 285 -12.65 11.42 -3.84
N LEU A 286 -12.71 10.77 -4.99
CA LEU A 286 -12.64 9.31 -5.11
C LEU A 286 -11.25 8.91 -5.58
N VAL A 287 -10.52 8.20 -4.73
CA VAL A 287 -9.21 7.63 -5.05
C VAL A 287 -9.40 6.15 -5.34
N LEU A 288 -9.25 5.77 -6.60
CA LEU A 288 -9.29 4.39 -7.07
C LEU A 288 -7.85 3.87 -7.17
N VAL A 289 -7.52 2.81 -6.44
CA VAL A 289 -6.20 2.17 -6.45
C VAL A 289 -6.36 0.80 -7.11
N THR A 290 -5.87 0.64 -8.35
CA THR A 290 -6.03 -0.57 -9.17
C THR A 290 -5.08 -0.55 -10.35
N ASP A 291 -4.68 -1.73 -10.84
CA ASP A 291 -3.92 -1.89 -12.08
C ASP A 291 -4.79 -1.75 -13.36
N LEU A 292 -6.08 -1.42 -13.20
CA LEU A 292 -7.06 -1.25 -14.27
C LEU A 292 -7.36 -2.51 -15.09
N CYS A 293 -6.93 -3.69 -14.62
CA CYS A 293 -7.23 -4.96 -15.30
C CYS A 293 -8.65 -5.42 -14.94
N GLU A 294 -9.63 -4.98 -15.72
CA GLU A 294 -11.04 -5.31 -15.51
C GLU A 294 -11.34 -6.77 -15.91
N GLY A 295 -11.84 -7.55 -14.96
CA GLY A 295 -12.26 -8.93 -15.20
C GLY A 295 -13.76 -9.09 -15.53
N GLY A 296 -14.53 -8.01 -15.39
CA GLY A 296 -15.98 -7.98 -15.61
C GLY A 296 -16.39 -7.29 -16.90
N ASN A 297 -17.12 -6.18 -16.81
CA ASN A 297 -17.66 -5.44 -17.96
C ASN A 297 -16.96 -4.09 -18.14
N GLU A 298 -15.89 -4.09 -18.93
CA GLU A 298 -15.08 -2.89 -19.22
C GLU A 298 -15.91 -1.72 -19.78
N ARG A 299 -16.90 -1.99 -20.64
CA ARG A 299 -17.74 -0.95 -21.23
C ARG A 299 -18.59 -0.25 -20.17
N GLU A 300 -19.15 -1.01 -19.24
CA GLU A 300 -19.96 -0.44 -18.14
C GLU A 300 -19.06 0.26 -17.12
N MET A 301 -17.86 -0.27 -16.83
CA MET A 301 -16.84 0.38 -16.02
C MET A 301 -16.52 1.78 -16.57
N ARG A 302 -16.19 1.88 -17.88
CA ARG A 302 -15.88 3.16 -18.54
C ARG A 302 -17.07 4.13 -18.48
N LYS A 303 -18.31 3.67 -18.65
CA LYS A 303 -19.52 4.50 -18.49
C LYS A 303 -19.68 5.06 -17.08
N LYS A 304 -19.42 4.24 -16.05
CA LYS A 304 -19.49 4.67 -14.66
C LYS A 304 -18.39 5.69 -14.33
N MET A 305 -17.17 5.52 -14.84
CA MET A 305 -16.10 6.51 -14.71
C MET A 305 -16.51 7.87 -15.32
N ILE A 306 -17.06 7.87 -16.54
CA ILE A 306 -17.61 9.08 -17.19
C ILE A 306 -18.69 9.72 -16.30
N SER A 307 -19.65 8.92 -15.83
CA SER A 307 -20.75 9.40 -14.99
C SER A 307 -20.27 10.04 -13.69
N LEU A 308 -19.28 9.44 -13.02
CA LEU A 308 -18.68 9.98 -11.80
C LEU A 308 -18.02 11.33 -12.06
N VAL A 309 -17.21 11.45 -13.10
CA VAL A 309 -16.53 12.71 -13.48
C VAL A 309 -17.57 13.78 -13.85
N GLN A 310 -18.59 13.44 -14.65
CA GLN A 310 -19.65 14.36 -15.05
C GLN A 310 -20.51 14.85 -13.89
N SER A 311 -20.69 14.01 -12.85
CA SER A 311 -21.42 14.40 -11.64
C SER A 311 -20.64 15.37 -10.76
N GLY A 312 -19.35 15.61 -11.07
CA GLY A 312 -18.47 16.52 -10.36
C GLY A 312 -17.61 15.84 -9.28
N VAL A 313 -17.59 14.51 -9.21
CA VAL A 313 -16.65 13.76 -8.38
C VAL A 313 -15.23 13.98 -8.92
N GLN A 314 -14.29 14.30 -8.04
CA GLN A 314 -12.90 14.35 -8.39
C GLN A 314 -12.33 12.93 -8.34
N LEU A 315 -12.27 12.28 -9.49
CA LEU A 315 -11.69 10.94 -9.64
C LEU A 315 -10.17 11.03 -9.77
N ILE A 316 -9.44 10.25 -8.98
CA ILE A 316 -7.99 10.07 -9.04
C ILE A 316 -7.74 8.57 -9.12
N VAL A 317 -6.92 8.16 -10.08
CA VAL A 317 -6.59 6.74 -10.27
C VAL A 317 -5.11 6.53 -9.98
N LEU A 318 -4.82 5.63 -9.03
CA LEU A 318 -3.47 5.23 -8.67
C LEU A 318 -3.25 3.80 -9.14
N LEU A 319 -2.30 3.64 -10.07
CA LEU A 319 -1.88 2.32 -10.58
C LEU A 319 -1.12 1.52 -9.52
N ALA A 320 -0.49 2.22 -8.59
CA ALA A 320 0.11 1.69 -7.37
C ALA A 320 0.24 2.80 -6.32
N LEU A 321 0.27 2.41 -5.05
CA LEU A 321 0.62 3.26 -3.92
C LEU A 321 1.68 2.54 -3.09
N ASN A 322 2.92 2.56 -3.58
CA ASN A 322 4.07 1.87 -2.97
C ASN A 322 5.38 2.51 -3.46
N ASP A 323 6.51 1.98 -3.01
CA ASP A 323 7.84 2.44 -3.40
C ASP A 323 8.41 1.70 -4.63
N ASP A 324 7.75 0.64 -5.10
CA ASP A 324 8.21 -0.21 -6.21
C ASP A 324 7.78 0.31 -7.59
N GLY A 325 6.87 1.29 -7.62
CA GLY A 325 6.26 1.79 -8.84
C GLY A 325 5.04 0.99 -9.31
N ALA A 326 4.52 1.31 -10.50
CA ALA A 326 3.36 0.61 -11.05
C ALA A 326 3.77 -0.80 -11.53
N PRO A 327 3.04 -1.85 -11.09
CA PRO A 327 3.16 -3.17 -11.68
C PRO A 327 2.66 -3.14 -13.13
N PHE A 328 2.43 -4.32 -13.71
CA PHE A 328 1.66 -4.41 -14.95
C PHE A 328 0.29 -3.74 -14.78
N TYR A 329 -0.14 -2.95 -15.75
CA TYR A 329 -1.45 -2.30 -15.76
C TYR A 329 -2.04 -2.26 -17.17
N ASP A 330 -3.36 -2.10 -17.25
CA ASP A 330 -4.08 -1.97 -18.52
C ASP A 330 -3.84 -0.60 -19.16
N LYS A 331 -3.11 -0.60 -20.29
CA LYS A 331 -2.74 0.63 -21.00
C LYS A 331 -3.91 1.28 -21.75
N GLU A 332 -4.87 0.47 -22.22
CA GLU A 332 -6.03 1.00 -22.96
C GLU A 332 -6.96 1.75 -22.00
N ASN A 333 -7.18 1.20 -20.80
CA ASN A 333 -7.95 1.86 -19.77
C ASN A 333 -7.23 3.09 -19.20
N ALA A 334 -5.91 3.04 -19.07
CA ALA A 334 -5.14 4.23 -18.66
C ALA A 334 -5.20 5.35 -19.72
N GLN A 335 -5.14 5.00 -21.01
CA GLN A 335 -5.29 5.98 -22.10
C GLN A 335 -6.69 6.57 -22.12
N PHE A 336 -7.73 5.76 -21.99
CA PHE A 336 -9.12 6.22 -21.88
C PHE A 336 -9.30 7.22 -20.73
N LEU A 337 -8.71 6.96 -19.56
CA LEU A 337 -8.76 7.88 -18.42
C LEU A 337 -8.05 9.20 -18.71
N ALA A 338 -6.90 9.16 -19.40
CA ALA A 338 -6.17 10.36 -19.80
C ALA A 338 -7.02 11.22 -20.78
N GLU A 339 -7.73 10.60 -21.72
CA GLU A 339 -8.67 11.28 -22.63
C GLU A 339 -9.86 11.90 -21.88
N LEU A 340 -10.30 11.28 -20.78
CA LEU A 340 -11.33 11.81 -19.89
C LEU A 340 -10.81 12.96 -18.99
N GLY A 341 -9.50 13.25 -19.01
CA GLY A 341 -8.86 14.22 -18.14
C GLY A 341 -8.56 13.70 -16.74
N VAL A 342 -8.60 12.38 -16.54
CA VAL A 342 -8.29 11.70 -15.29
C VAL A 342 -6.95 10.98 -15.45
N PRO A 343 -5.84 11.52 -14.92
CA PRO A 343 -4.55 10.85 -15.02
C PRO A 343 -4.51 9.59 -14.16
N ALA A 344 -3.97 8.51 -14.73
CA ALA A 344 -3.65 7.28 -14.03
C ALA A 344 -2.14 7.16 -13.85
N PHE A 345 -1.66 7.02 -12.62
CA PHE A 345 -0.23 7.03 -12.28
C PHE A 345 0.09 6.26 -11.00
N ALA A 346 1.35 5.88 -10.82
CA ALA A 346 1.84 5.37 -9.55
C ALA A 346 2.20 6.53 -8.60
N CYS A 347 1.95 6.35 -7.31
CA CYS A 347 2.26 7.33 -6.28
C CYS A 347 3.07 6.67 -5.17
N THR A 348 4.16 7.32 -4.75
CA THR A 348 4.91 6.86 -3.57
C THR A 348 4.22 7.33 -2.28
N PRO A 349 4.35 6.58 -1.17
CA PRO A 349 3.67 6.91 0.08
C PRO A 349 4.02 8.29 0.64
N ASP A 350 5.24 8.77 0.43
CA ASP A 350 5.68 10.11 0.87
C ASP A 350 5.02 11.25 0.08
N LYS A 351 4.60 11.02 -1.17
CA LYS A 351 3.92 12.00 -2.03
C LYS A 351 2.39 12.00 -1.87
N PHE A 352 1.83 10.94 -1.31
CA PHE A 352 0.38 10.83 -1.17
C PHE A 352 -0.26 11.96 -0.33
N PRO A 353 0.34 12.45 0.78
CA PRO A 353 -0.17 13.62 1.51
C PRO A 353 -0.30 14.87 0.63
N ASP A 354 0.70 15.16 -0.19
CA ASP A 354 0.69 16.33 -1.07
C ASP A 354 -0.32 16.18 -2.21
N LEU A 355 -0.49 14.96 -2.74
CA LEU A 355 -1.55 14.63 -3.70
C LEU A 355 -2.94 14.90 -3.11
N MET A 356 -3.20 14.43 -1.90
CA MET A 356 -4.48 14.64 -1.22
C MET A 356 -4.71 16.14 -0.93
N ALA A 357 -3.67 16.88 -0.56
CA ALA A 357 -3.75 18.32 -0.40
C ALA A 357 -4.13 19.03 -1.71
N ALA A 358 -3.50 18.65 -2.84
CA ALA A 358 -3.82 19.18 -4.15
C ALA A 358 -5.26 18.87 -4.57
N ALA A 359 -5.72 17.64 -4.35
CA ALA A 359 -7.08 17.20 -4.63
C ALA A 359 -8.12 17.99 -3.81
N LEU A 360 -7.93 18.09 -2.51
CA LEU A 360 -8.83 18.84 -1.61
C LEU A 360 -8.86 20.34 -1.92
N ALA A 361 -7.76 20.89 -2.42
CA ALA A 361 -7.68 22.25 -2.91
C ALA A 361 -8.27 22.44 -4.32
N LYS A 362 -8.76 21.37 -4.96
CA LYS A 362 -9.26 21.35 -6.35
C LYS A 362 -8.23 21.88 -7.36
N GLN A 363 -6.96 21.56 -7.14
CA GLN A 363 -5.90 21.84 -8.13
C GLN A 363 -5.99 20.84 -9.28
N ASP A 364 -5.46 21.24 -10.43
CA ASP A 364 -5.31 20.34 -11.56
C ASP A 364 -4.23 19.28 -11.23
N ILE A 365 -4.66 18.01 -11.15
CA ILE A 365 -3.77 16.90 -10.80
C ILE A 365 -2.75 16.63 -11.92
N GLY A 366 -3.08 16.87 -13.19
CA GLY A 366 -2.14 16.77 -14.30
C GLY A 366 -0.98 17.77 -14.16
N MET A 367 -1.28 19.01 -13.78
CA MET A 367 -0.26 20.01 -13.47
C MET A 367 0.52 19.68 -12.19
N TRP A 368 -0.10 19.07 -11.22
CA TRP A 368 0.58 18.61 -10.00
C TRP A 368 1.58 17.49 -10.33
N LEU A 369 1.15 16.52 -11.15
CA LEU A 369 2.00 15.40 -11.62
C LEU A 369 3.26 15.89 -12.31
N SER A 370 3.13 16.81 -13.27
CA SER A 370 4.28 17.33 -14.03
C SER A 370 5.33 18.03 -13.17
N LYS A 371 4.99 18.43 -11.94
CA LYS A 371 5.88 19.11 -10.99
C LYS A 371 6.49 18.19 -9.94
N ASN A 372 5.81 17.11 -9.60
CA ASN A 372 6.13 16.30 -8.41
C ASN A 372 6.52 14.85 -8.72
N ILE A 373 6.14 14.35 -9.90
CA ILE A 373 6.45 12.99 -10.35
C ILE A 373 7.18 13.12 -11.70
N GLN A 374 8.47 12.84 -11.67
CA GLN A 374 9.33 12.76 -12.86
C GLN A 374 9.54 11.31 -13.24
#